data_9e25c8fe9dd75d21df12815e3a73e8bc
#
_entry.id   9e25c8fe9dd75d21df12815e3a73e8bc
#
_cell.length_a   1.000
_cell.length_b   1.000
_cell.length_c   1.000
_cell.angle_alpha   90.00
_cell.angle_beta   90.00
_cell.angle_gamma   90.00
#
_symmetry.space_group_name_H-M   'P 1'
#
loop_
_entity.id
_entity.type
_entity.pdbx_description
1 polymer ?
#
loop_
_entity_poly.entity_id
_entity_poly.type
_entity_poly.pdbx_seq_one_letter_code
_entity_poly.pdbx_strand_id
1 'polypeptide(L)'
;MKTTTLIVGCGDIGITLGRELLASGHRVIGARRRPERLADSGIEGVKVDLADPETLAELPDADILVYVVSADRFEEEAYRGAYPEGLKAVLATMATRDKAPRHVFFVSSTSVYAQRDGEVVDETSPAEPTGFSGVLMREAEQALIEHDLPGSVVRFSGIYGPGRDRLIRQVGEGRIAPASPTMYSNRIHRDDCAGVLSHLIGKALEGATLEPLYLASDTEPAPLNEVMTWLAKQLKVECTETIQSPLRRRASKRCDSSLLIDSGYRFRYPTFRDGYTQVLKEGGFLKAGVVE
;
A
#
# COMPACT_ATOMS: atom_id res chain seq x y z
N MET A 1 9.69 13.26 -23.49
CA MET A 1 10.63 13.83 -22.49
C MET A 1 10.74 12.88 -21.33
N LYS A 2 11.91 12.80 -20.71
CA LYS A 2 12.11 11.93 -19.54
C LYS A 2 11.39 12.59 -18.35
N THR A 3 10.32 11.97 -17.85
CA THR A 3 9.55 12.48 -16.71
C THR A 3 10.22 12.10 -15.40
N THR A 4 10.12 12.96 -14.39
CA THR A 4 10.68 12.75 -13.06
C THR A 4 9.58 12.41 -12.07
N THR A 5 9.73 11.28 -11.38
CA THR A 5 8.85 10.90 -10.25
C THR A 5 9.63 11.00 -8.95
N LEU A 6 9.10 11.76 -8.00
CA LEU A 6 9.58 11.85 -6.62
C LEU A 6 8.76 10.93 -5.73
N ILE A 7 9.42 10.02 -5.02
CA ILE A 7 8.80 9.07 -4.10
C ILE A 7 9.21 9.42 -2.67
N VAL A 8 8.32 10.05 -1.91
CA VAL A 8 8.52 10.35 -0.49
C VAL A 8 8.12 9.16 0.35
N GLY A 9 9.02 8.71 1.22
CA GLY A 9 8.88 7.44 1.94
C GLY A 9 9.33 6.24 1.11
N CYS A 10 10.38 6.41 0.28
CA CYS A 10 10.88 5.39 -0.65
C CYS A 10 11.46 4.17 0.11
N GLY A 11 10.56 3.34 0.64
CA GLY A 11 10.80 2.05 1.30
C GLY A 11 10.52 0.88 0.36
N ASP A 12 9.97 -0.22 0.90
CA ASP A 12 9.69 -1.46 0.18
C ASP A 12 8.84 -1.24 -1.09
N ILE A 13 7.65 -0.64 -0.96
CA ILE A 13 6.76 -0.35 -2.10
C ILE A 13 7.40 0.70 -3.02
N GLY A 14 7.98 1.76 -2.44
CA GLY A 14 8.61 2.83 -3.22
C GLY A 14 9.79 2.35 -4.06
N ILE A 15 10.59 1.40 -3.56
CA ILE A 15 11.70 0.79 -4.31
C ILE A 15 11.16 -0.09 -5.44
N THR A 16 10.12 -0.88 -5.19
CA THR A 16 9.49 -1.73 -6.22
C THR A 16 8.90 -0.86 -7.33
N LEU A 17 8.13 0.17 -6.97
CA LEU A 17 7.61 1.16 -7.92
C LEU A 17 8.74 1.86 -8.69
N GLY A 18 9.76 2.33 -7.98
CA GLY A 18 10.87 3.03 -8.60
C GLY A 18 11.60 2.21 -9.64
N ARG A 19 11.80 0.90 -9.40
CA ARG A 19 12.39 -0.02 -10.39
C ARG A 19 11.51 -0.18 -11.63
N GLU A 20 10.20 -0.27 -11.49
CA GLU A 20 9.27 -0.34 -12.63
C GLU A 20 9.31 0.95 -13.48
N LEU A 21 9.30 2.11 -12.82
CA LEU A 21 9.37 3.38 -13.49
C LEU A 21 10.72 3.60 -14.20
N LEU A 22 11.83 3.19 -13.58
CA LEU A 22 13.15 3.21 -14.21
C LEU A 22 13.20 2.31 -15.46
N ALA A 23 12.62 1.09 -15.38
CA ALA A 23 12.52 0.18 -16.51
C ALA A 23 11.69 0.76 -17.67
N SER A 24 10.72 1.63 -17.35
CA SER A 24 9.91 2.37 -18.32
C SER A 24 10.58 3.67 -18.81
N GLY A 25 11.84 3.93 -18.41
CA GLY A 25 12.64 5.06 -18.88
C GLY A 25 12.43 6.38 -18.12
N HIS A 26 11.68 6.39 -17.02
CA HIS A 26 11.51 7.56 -16.17
C HIS A 26 12.76 7.84 -15.31
N ARG A 27 12.90 9.06 -14.84
CA ARG A 27 13.82 9.41 -13.75
C ARG A 27 13.08 9.22 -12.44
N VAL A 28 13.71 8.58 -11.46
CA VAL A 28 13.11 8.33 -10.15
C VAL A 28 14.02 8.86 -9.06
N ILE A 29 13.45 9.66 -8.17
CA ILE A 29 14.12 10.19 -6.99
C ILE A 29 13.38 9.66 -5.76
N GLY A 30 14.11 9.02 -4.86
CA GLY A 30 13.59 8.45 -3.62
C GLY A 30 13.98 9.30 -2.41
N ALA A 31 12.99 9.93 -1.75
CA ALA A 31 13.19 10.72 -0.55
C ALA A 31 12.97 9.86 0.71
N ARG A 32 13.96 9.81 1.58
CA ARG A 32 13.93 9.06 2.85
C ARG A 32 15.02 9.51 3.80
N ARG A 33 14.90 9.19 5.09
CA ARG A 33 15.90 9.52 6.12
C ARG A 33 17.28 8.90 5.88
N ARG A 34 17.34 7.75 5.23
CA ARG A 34 18.56 7.00 4.94
C ARG A 34 18.65 6.67 3.45
N PRO A 35 19.01 7.65 2.58
CA PRO A 35 19.05 7.47 1.13
C PRO A 35 20.10 6.47 0.66
N GLU A 36 21.15 6.19 1.44
CA GLU A 36 22.16 5.16 1.15
C GLU A 36 21.56 3.75 0.96
N ARG A 37 20.38 3.49 1.52
CA ARG A 37 19.66 2.23 1.31
C ARG A 37 19.05 2.07 -0.10
N LEU A 38 19.17 3.08 -0.94
CA LEU A 38 18.74 3.05 -2.34
C LEU A 38 19.89 2.74 -3.32
N ALA A 39 21.14 2.63 -2.85
CA ALA A 39 22.32 2.48 -3.68
C ALA A 39 22.19 1.39 -4.76
N ASP A 40 21.64 0.20 -4.40
CA ASP A 40 21.52 -0.94 -5.31
C ASP A 40 20.18 -0.96 -6.09
N SER A 41 19.39 0.11 -6.01
CA SER A 41 18.07 0.16 -6.65
C SER A 41 18.06 0.88 -8.00
N GLY A 42 19.09 1.65 -8.32
CA GLY A 42 19.13 2.57 -9.46
C GLY A 42 18.34 3.87 -9.22
N ILE A 43 17.71 4.03 -8.05
CA ILE A 43 16.93 5.21 -7.67
C ILE A 43 17.87 6.26 -7.10
N GLU A 44 17.76 7.48 -7.57
CA GLU A 44 18.50 8.63 -7.03
C GLU A 44 17.99 8.95 -5.61
N GLY A 45 18.87 8.91 -4.60
CA GLY A 45 18.47 9.11 -3.22
C GLY A 45 18.59 10.56 -2.77
N VAL A 46 17.57 11.10 -2.07
CA VAL A 46 17.64 12.38 -1.37
C VAL A 46 17.29 12.17 0.11
N LYS A 47 18.05 12.83 1.00
CA LYS A 47 17.80 12.77 2.45
C LYS A 47 16.65 13.68 2.81
N VAL A 48 15.59 13.11 3.38
CA VAL A 48 14.44 13.85 3.89
C VAL A 48 13.97 13.23 5.19
N ASP A 49 13.79 14.07 6.21
CA ASP A 49 13.07 13.77 7.43
C ASP A 49 11.84 14.69 7.50
N LEU A 50 10.66 14.11 7.60
CA LEU A 50 9.41 14.87 7.62
C LEU A 50 9.28 15.80 8.85
N ALA A 51 10.02 15.50 9.93
CA ALA A 51 10.06 16.31 11.13
C ALA A 51 11.06 17.49 11.03
N ASP A 52 11.85 17.54 9.96
CA ASP A 52 12.90 18.54 9.76
C ASP A 52 12.60 19.40 8.50
N PRO A 53 12.08 20.64 8.69
CA PRO A 53 11.75 21.54 7.57
C PRO A 53 12.94 21.87 6.66
N GLU A 54 14.17 21.88 7.16
CA GLU A 54 15.35 22.15 6.36
C GLU A 54 15.55 21.07 5.31
N THR A 55 15.32 19.79 5.69
CA THR A 55 15.43 18.67 4.75
C THR A 55 14.27 18.65 3.73
N LEU A 56 13.09 19.16 4.10
CA LEU A 56 11.97 19.29 3.16
C LEU A 56 12.26 20.32 2.06
N ALA A 57 13.02 21.36 2.40
CA ALA A 57 13.46 22.36 1.41
C ALA A 57 14.35 21.77 0.31
N GLU A 58 15.01 20.64 0.56
CA GLU A 58 15.87 19.94 -0.40
C GLU A 58 15.08 19.02 -1.37
N LEU A 59 13.75 18.89 -1.22
CA LEU A 59 12.96 18.10 -2.15
C LEU A 59 13.08 18.66 -3.58
N PRO A 60 13.43 17.86 -4.58
CA PRO A 60 13.61 18.33 -5.95
C PRO A 60 12.28 18.51 -6.67
N ASP A 61 12.30 19.27 -7.77
CA ASP A 61 11.18 19.35 -8.70
C ASP A 61 10.87 17.98 -9.30
N ALA A 62 9.59 17.72 -9.49
CA ALA A 62 9.12 16.47 -10.08
C ALA A 62 7.84 16.67 -10.90
N ASP A 63 7.64 15.84 -11.92
CA ASP A 63 6.37 15.78 -12.67
C ASP A 63 5.28 15.07 -11.89
N ILE A 64 5.66 14.04 -11.12
CA ILE A 64 4.78 13.24 -10.28
C ILE A 64 5.35 13.17 -8.87
N LEU A 65 4.49 13.32 -7.88
CA LEU A 65 4.80 13.09 -6.47
C LEU A 65 4.05 11.83 -5.98
N VAL A 66 4.75 10.90 -5.36
CA VAL A 66 4.16 9.74 -4.68
C VAL A 66 4.51 9.80 -3.20
N TYR A 67 3.51 9.91 -2.35
CA TYR A 67 3.67 9.87 -0.90
C TYR A 67 3.31 8.48 -0.37
N VAL A 68 4.33 7.68 0.00
CA VAL A 68 4.20 6.28 0.43
C VAL A 68 4.91 6.03 1.77
N VAL A 69 4.78 6.98 2.68
CA VAL A 69 5.36 6.94 4.02
C VAL A 69 4.62 5.94 4.90
N SER A 70 5.34 5.30 5.80
CA SER A 70 4.77 4.47 6.87
C SER A 70 5.23 5.00 8.22
N ALA A 71 4.33 5.07 9.19
CA ALA A 71 4.69 5.37 10.57
C ALA A 71 5.62 4.29 11.13
N ASP A 72 6.63 4.69 11.89
CA ASP A 72 7.63 3.77 12.46
C ASP A 72 7.05 2.91 13.60
N ARG A 73 6.04 3.44 14.30
CA ARG A 73 5.40 2.79 15.45
C ARG A 73 3.88 2.95 15.37
N PHE A 74 3.16 2.00 15.99
CA PHE A 74 1.71 2.08 16.10
C PHE A 74 1.32 2.95 17.32
N GLU A 75 1.63 4.23 17.22
CA GLU A 75 1.38 5.28 18.21
C GLU A 75 0.77 6.49 17.53
N GLU A 76 -0.11 7.20 18.21
CA GLU A 76 -0.86 8.32 17.63
C GLU A 76 0.06 9.41 17.09
N GLU A 77 1.06 9.81 17.87
CA GLU A 77 2.03 10.83 17.49
C GLU A 77 2.83 10.44 16.24
N ALA A 78 3.29 9.19 16.17
CA ALA A 78 4.00 8.68 15.00
C ALA A 78 3.12 8.66 13.74
N TYR A 79 1.82 8.34 13.89
CA TYR A 79 0.86 8.41 12.80
C TYR A 79 0.55 9.84 12.38
N ARG A 80 0.42 10.76 13.33
CA ARG A 80 0.18 12.18 13.07
C ARG A 80 1.31 12.80 12.25
N GLY A 81 2.54 12.61 12.69
CA GLY A 81 3.72 13.09 11.96
C GLY A 81 3.93 12.43 10.59
N ALA A 82 3.62 11.13 10.47
CA ALA A 82 3.82 10.40 9.21
C ALA A 82 2.74 10.67 8.17
N TYR A 83 1.48 10.93 8.57
CA TYR A 83 0.37 11.05 7.62
C TYR A 83 -0.13 12.48 7.48
N PRO A 84 -0.97 13.06 8.37
CA PRO A 84 -1.53 14.38 8.09
C PRO A 84 -0.48 15.50 8.10
N GLU A 85 0.40 15.54 9.08
CA GLU A 85 1.39 16.62 9.20
C GLU A 85 2.48 16.50 8.12
N GLY A 86 3.05 15.30 7.96
CA GLY A 86 4.10 15.05 6.96
C GLY A 86 3.60 15.27 5.54
N LEU A 87 2.39 14.82 5.20
CA LEU A 87 1.81 15.05 3.89
C LEU A 87 1.57 16.55 3.65
N LYS A 88 0.93 17.25 4.60
CA LYS A 88 0.70 18.71 4.50
C LYS A 88 2.00 19.47 4.29
N ALA A 89 3.07 19.13 5.02
CA ALA A 89 4.38 19.77 4.88
C ALA A 89 5.00 19.54 3.49
N VAL A 90 4.92 18.30 2.97
CA VAL A 90 5.40 17.99 1.62
C VAL A 90 4.57 18.69 0.55
N LEU A 91 3.24 18.70 0.66
CA LEU A 91 2.36 19.41 -0.29
C LEU A 91 2.67 20.91 -0.32
N ALA A 92 2.79 21.54 0.85
CA ALA A 92 3.14 22.96 0.96
C ALA A 92 4.50 23.26 0.31
N THR A 93 5.50 22.42 0.55
CA THR A 93 6.82 22.56 -0.07
C THR A 93 6.75 22.43 -1.60
N MET A 94 6.04 21.41 -2.10
CA MET A 94 5.96 21.14 -3.54
C MET A 94 5.10 22.18 -4.29
N ALA A 95 4.12 22.78 -3.63
CA ALA A 95 3.29 23.85 -4.21
C ALA A 95 4.06 25.15 -4.46
N THR A 96 5.16 25.38 -3.73
CA THR A 96 6.01 26.58 -3.89
C THR A 96 7.13 26.39 -4.91
N ARG A 97 7.27 25.21 -5.50
CA ARG A 97 8.31 24.93 -6.51
C ARG A 97 8.01 25.62 -7.84
N ASP A 98 9.06 26.01 -8.57
CA ASP A 98 8.92 26.59 -9.92
C ASP A 98 8.18 25.64 -10.86
N LYS A 99 8.34 24.33 -10.63
CA LYS A 99 7.64 23.27 -11.33
C LYS A 99 6.88 22.39 -10.33
N ALA A 100 5.65 22.77 -10.05
CA ALA A 100 4.76 21.96 -9.22
C ALA A 100 4.43 20.60 -9.89
N PRO A 101 4.20 19.52 -9.11
CA PRO A 101 3.81 18.23 -9.66
C PRO A 101 2.50 18.32 -10.46
N ARG A 102 2.45 17.64 -11.60
CA ARG A 102 1.21 17.51 -12.39
C ARG A 102 0.16 16.68 -11.67
N HIS A 103 0.61 15.74 -10.81
CA HIS A 103 -0.27 14.90 -10.01
C HIS A 103 0.45 14.38 -8.76
N VAL A 104 -0.31 14.25 -7.67
CA VAL A 104 0.13 13.71 -6.39
C VAL A 104 -0.62 12.43 -6.09
N PHE A 105 0.10 11.35 -5.74
CA PHE A 105 -0.49 10.11 -5.25
C PHE A 105 -0.20 9.95 -3.76
N PHE A 106 -1.24 9.83 -2.96
CA PHE A 106 -1.15 9.51 -1.54
C PHE A 106 -1.55 8.06 -1.28
N VAL A 107 -0.62 7.27 -0.75
CA VAL A 107 -0.90 5.88 -0.35
C VAL A 107 -1.57 5.86 1.02
N SER A 108 -2.85 5.53 1.00
CA SER A 108 -3.71 5.36 2.16
C SER A 108 -4.00 3.87 2.43
N SER A 109 -4.94 3.58 3.30
CA SER A 109 -5.28 2.23 3.74
C SER A 109 -6.79 2.03 3.84
N THR A 110 -7.25 0.84 3.51
CA THR A 110 -8.65 0.42 3.75
C THR A 110 -9.01 0.34 5.25
N SER A 111 -8.08 0.63 6.17
CA SER A 111 -8.36 0.76 7.60
C SER A 111 -9.26 1.95 7.95
N VAL A 112 -9.48 2.86 7.00
CA VAL A 112 -10.42 3.99 7.13
C VAL A 112 -11.89 3.55 7.10
N TYR A 113 -12.19 2.40 6.54
CA TYR A 113 -13.55 1.83 6.53
C TYR A 113 -13.87 1.13 7.86
N ALA A 114 -15.00 1.45 8.45
CA ALA A 114 -15.44 0.94 9.76
C ALA A 114 -16.44 -0.24 9.69
N GLN A 115 -16.87 -0.65 8.52
CA GLN A 115 -17.83 -1.73 8.29
C GLN A 115 -17.36 -3.05 8.92
N ARG A 116 -18.28 -3.82 9.56
CA ARG A 116 -17.91 -4.94 10.45
C ARG A 116 -18.59 -6.26 10.15
N ASP A 117 -19.63 -6.25 9.33
CA ASP A 117 -20.52 -7.40 9.14
C ASP A 117 -20.41 -8.02 7.74
N GLY A 118 -19.24 -7.83 7.09
CA GLY A 118 -18.96 -8.38 5.77
C GLY A 118 -19.56 -7.60 4.61
N GLU A 119 -19.89 -6.33 4.83
CA GLU A 119 -20.39 -5.43 3.79
C GLU A 119 -19.35 -5.26 2.68
N VAL A 120 -19.84 -5.02 1.47
CA VAL A 120 -18.98 -4.57 0.37
C VAL A 120 -18.69 -3.08 0.54
N VAL A 121 -17.46 -2.70 0.36
CA VAL A 121 -17.00 -1.30 0.39
C VAL A 121 -16.23 -0.97 -0.88
N ASP A 122 -16.46 0.23 -1.38
CA ASP A 122 -15.83 0.85 -2.53
C ASP A 122 -15.41 2.29 -2.23
N GLU A 123 -15.06 3.07 -3.23
CA GLU A 123 -14.64 4.46 -3.11
C GLU A 123 -15.75 5.37 -2.58
N THR A 124 -17.03 5.03 -2.83
CA THR A 124 -18.21 5.82 -2.42
C THR A 124 -18.68 5.49 -1.01
N SER A 125 -18.20 4.38 -0.45
CA SER A 125 -18.61 3.89 0.87
C SER A 125 -18.17 4.82 1.99
N PRO A 126 -18.97 5.01 3.05
CA PRO A 126 -18.60 5.82 4.20
C PRO A 126 -17.30 5.34 4.85
N ALA A 127 -16.35 6.26 4.99
CA ALA A 127 -15.06 6.04 5.65
C ALA A 127 -15.03 6.82 6.98
N GLU A 128 -15.59 6.19 8.01
CA GLU A 128 -15.82 6.77 9.35
C GLU A 128 -15.08 5.96 10.43
N PRO A 129 -13.73 5.96 10.40
CA PRO A 129 -12.94 5.19 11.35
C PRO A 129 -13.10 5.70 12.77
N THR A 130 -13.08 4.77 13.74
CA THR A 130 -13.18 5.10 15.17
C THR A 130 -11.83 5.03 15.90
N GLY A 131 -10.81 4.43 15.29
CA GLY A 131 -9.46 4.32 15.85
C GLY A 131 -8.54 5.43 15.34
N PHE A 132 -7.61 5.89 16.18
CA PHE A 132 -6.69 7.00 15.86
C PHE A 132 -5.99 6.80 14.49
N SER A 133 -5.56 5.59 14.19
CA SER A 133 -4.84 5.30 12.95
C SER A 133 -5.68 5.54 11.69
N GLY A 134 -6.96 5.18 11.74
CA GLY A 134 -7.90 5.44 10.64
C GLY A 134 -8.27 6.93 10.56
N VAL A 135 -8.52 7.55 11.71
CA VAL A 135 -8.86 8.99 11.78
C VAL A 135 -7.74 9.85 11.18
N LEU A 136 -6.49 9.62 11.59
CA LEU A 136 -5.34 10.36 11.06
C LEU A 136 -5.09 10.08 9.58
N MET A 137 -5.36 8.85 9.13
CA MET A 137 -5.28 8.52 7.72
C MET A 137 -6.35 9.29 6.91
N ARG A 138 -7.59 9.38 7.41
CA ARG A 138 -8.67 10.19 6.79
C ARG A 138 -8.34 11.67 6.77
N GLU A 139 -7.74 12.20 7.86
CA GLU A 139 -7.27 13.59 7.89
C GLU A 139 -6.23 13.86 6.78
N ALA A 140 -5.31 12.92 6.58
CA ALA A 140 -4.33 13.03 5.49
C ALA A 140 -4.98 12.94 4.10
N GLU A 141 -5.96 12.03 3.90
CA GLU A 141 -6.72 11.96 2.64
C GLU A 141 -7.41 13.29 2.32
N GLN A 142 -8.08 13.86 3.35
CA GLN A 142 -8.78 15.13 3.20
C GLN A 142 -7.82 16.27 2.85
N ALA A 143 -6.64 16.29 3.48
CA ALA A 143 -5.62 17.30 3.21
C ALA A 143 -5.16 17.29 1.74
N LEU A 144 -5.09 16.13 1.06
CA LEU A 144 -4.80 16.06 -0.36
C LEU A 144 -6.00 16.46 -1.21
N ILE A 145 -7.20 15.97 -0.88
CA ILE A 145 -8.43 16.22 -1.66
C ILE A 145 -8.78 17.72 -1.70
N GLU A 146 -8.51 18.44 -0.59
CA GLU A 146 -8.77 19.87 -0.46
C GLU A 146 -7.61 20.75 -0.97
N HIS A 147 -6.48 20.14 -1.38
CA HIS A 147 -5.31 20.89 -1.83
C HIS A 147 -5.44 21.31 -3.30
N ASP A 148 -4.83 22.44 -3.68
CA ASP A 148 -4.84 22.96 -5.05
C ASP A 148 -4.05 22.08 -6.04
N LEU A 149 -3.07 21.30 -5.58
CA LEU A 149 -2.36 20.35 -6.43
C LEU A 149 -3.28 19.17 -6.82
N PRO A 150 -3.35 18.82 -8.11
CA PRO A 150 -4.12 17.65 -8.54
C PRO A 150 -3.61 16.38 -7.85
N GLY A 151 -4.51 15.58 -7.29
CA GLY A 151 -4.10 14.39 -6.57
C GLY A 151 -5.13 13.27 -6.50
N SER A 152 -4.65 12.06 -6.27
CA SER A 152 -5.46 10.88 -6.04
C SER A 152 -4.98 10.13 -4.80
N VAL A 153 -5.93 9.75 -3.96
CA VAL A 153 -5.72 8.84 -2.84
C VAL A 153 -5.80 7.41 -3.35
N VAL A 154 -4.88 6.54 -2.93
CA VAL A 154 -4.92 5.11 -3.23
C VAL A 154 -4.99 4.33 -1.92
N ARG A 155 -6.16 3.76 -1.61
CA ARG A 155 -6.40 2.96 -0.40
C ARG A 155 -5.98 1.51 -0.64
N PHE A 156 -4.82 1.13 -0.18
CA PHE A 156 -4.41 -0.28 -0.22
C PHE A 156 -5.05 -1.10 0.90
N SER A 157 -5.46 -2.32 0.57
CA SER A 157 -5.85 -3.33 1.55
C SER A 157 -4.62 -3.93 2.24
N GLY A 158 -4.77 -5.03 2.99
CA GLY A 158 -3.67 -5.64 3.73
C GLY A 158 -2.52 -6.09 2.83
N ILE A 159 -1.42 -5.36 2.83
CA ILE A 159 -0.28 -5.62 1.96
C ILE A 159 0.48 -6.85 2.41
N TYR A 160 0.69 -7.80 1.50
CA TYR A 160 1.52 -8.99 1.69
C TYR A 160 2.51 -9.16 0.54
N GLY A 161 3.42 -10.12 0.63
CA GLY A 161 4.42 -10.36 -0.39
C GLY A 161 5.76 -10.75 0.21
N PRO A 162 6.85 -10.79 -0.57
CA PRO A 162 8.19 -11.07 -0.08
C PRO A 162 8.57 -10.19 1.12
N GLY A 163 9.09 -10.81 2.19
CA GLY A 163 9.43 -10.13 3.43
C GLY A 163 8.26 -9.80 4.36
N ARG A 164 7.01 -10.11 3.97
CA ARG A 164 5.78 -9.89 4.76
C ARG A 164 5.09 -11.22 5.07
N ASP A 165 5.81 -12.11 5.72
CA ASP A 165 5.50 -13.53 5.92
C ASP A 165 4.77 -13.85 7.23
N ARG A 166 4.30 -12.83 7.97
CA ARG A 166 3.67 -13.02 9.29
C ARG A 166 2.57 -14.09 9.30
N LEU A 167 1.66 -14.07 8.29
CA LEU A 167 0.55 -15.03 8.25
C LEU A 167 1.07 -16.44 7.94
N ILE A 168 2.05 -16.57 7.05
CA ILE A 168 2.71 -17.84 6.72
C ILE A 168 3.35 -18.44 7.97
N ARG A 169 4.07 -17.64 8.75
CA ARG A 169 4.71 -18.08 10.00
C ARG A 169 3.67 -18.53 11.04
N GLN A 170 2.59 -17.76 11.22
CA GLN A 170 1.51 -18.14 12.15
C GLN A 170 0.92 -19.51 11.81
N VAL A 171 0.67 -19.76 10.52
CA VAL A 171 0.16 -21.05 10.05
C VAL A 171 1.23 -22.13 10.19
N GLY A 172 2.48 -21.83 9.87
CA GLY A 172 3.63 -22.75 10.05
C GLY A 172 3.81 -23.21 11.51
N GLU A 173 3.38 -22.39 12.46
CA GLU A 173 3.35 -22.69 13.90
C GLU A 173 2.07 -23.44 14.35
N GLY A 174 1.24 -23.91 13.42
CA GLY A 174 0.02 -24.65 13.70
C GLY A 174 -1.17 -23.80 14.14
N ARG A 175 -1.15 -22.49 13.91
CA ARG A 175 -2.19 -21.56 14.36
C ARG A 175 -3.08 -21.13 13.20
N ILE A 176 -4.41 -21.16 13.42
CA ILE A 176 -5.42 -20.81 12.42
C ILE A 176 -6.51 -19.90 13.02
N ALA A 177 -7.09 -19.03 12.19
CA ALA A 177 -8.26 -18.25 12.61
C ALA A 177 -9.51 -19.14 12.72
N PRO A 178 -10.47 -18.83 13.62
CA PRO A 178 -11.72 -19.58 13.70
C PRO A 178 -12.56 -19.40 12.44
N ALA A 179 -13.30 -20.44 12.05
CA ALA A 179 -14.20 -20.40 10.90
C ALA A 179 -15.47 -19.56 11.17
N SER A 180 -15.88 -19.46 12.44
CA SER A 180 -17.06 -18.72 12.85
C SER A 180 -16.75 -17.79 14.03
N PRO A 181 -17.27 -16.54 14.03
CA PRO A 181 -17.97 -15.89 12.91
C PRO A 181 -17.04 -15.66 11.71
N THR A 182 -17.60 -15.62 10.51
CA THR A 182 -16.83 -15.34 9.29
C THR A 182 -16.17 -13.98 9.36
N MET A 183 -14.85 -13.95 9.18
CA MET A 183 -14.05 -12.73 9.19
C MET A 183 -13.41 -12.56 7.80
N TYR A 184 -13.94 -11.65 7.00
CA TYR A 184 -13.33 -11.32 5.71
C TYR A 184 -12.01 -10.60 5.91
N SER A 185 -11.06 -10.91 5.05
CA SER A 185 -9.76 -10.26 4.99
C SER A 185 -9.42 -9.90 3.55
N ASN A 186 -9.12 -8.63 3.35
CA ASN A 186 -8.74 -8.10 2.05
C ASN A 186 -7.24 -7.95 2.00
N ARG A 187 -6.65 -8.17 0.84
CA ARG A 187 -5.21 -8.10 0.66
C ARG A 187 -4.83 -7.65 -0.74
N ILE A 188 -3.61 -7.19 -0.85
CA ILE A 188 -2.99 -6.86 -2.12
C ILE A 188 -1.52 -7.27 -2.07
N HIS A 189 -1.01 -7.86 -3.15
CA HIS A 189 0.41 -8.18 -3.23
C HIS A 189 1.25 -6.91 -3.35
N ARG A 190 2.44 -6.88 -2.73
CA ARG A 190 3.36 -5.72 -2.79
C ARG A 190 3.66 -5.28 -4.22
N ASP A 191 3.87 -6.22 -5.12
CA ASP A 191 4.18 -5.92 -6.51
C ASP A 191 2.96 -5.37 -7.26
N ASP A 192 1.73 -5.72 -6.85
CA ASP A 192 0.51 -5.06 -7.32
C ASP A 192 0.34 -3.66 -6.75
N CYS A 193 0.80 -3.39 -5.51
CA CYS A 193 0.82 -2.01 -5.01
C CYS A 193 1.68 -1.10 -5.91
N ALA A 194 2.86 -1.57 -6.31
CA ALA A 194 3.73 -0.84 -7.23
C ALA A 194 3.10 -0.74 -8.62
N GLY A 195 2.53 -1.84 -9.14
CA GLY A 195 1.86 -1.88 -10.43
C GLY A 195 0.67 -0.94 -10.54
N VAL A 196 -0.17 -0.85 -9.49
CA VAL A 196 -1.29 0.11 -9.42
C VAL A 196 -0.79 1.55 -9.51
N LEU A 197 0.21 1.90 -8.70
CA LEU A 197 0.79 3.24 -8.74
C LEU A 197 1.44 3.53 -10.09
N SER A 198 2.18 2.58 -10.66
CA SER A 198 2.81 2.71 -11.98
C SER A 198 1.76 2.93 -13.09
N HIS A 199 0.65 2.18 -13.06
CA HIS A 199 -0.47 2.33 -13.99
C HIS A 199 -1.11 3.72 -13.90
N LEU A 200 -1.46 4.17 -12.68
CA LEU A 200 -2.09 5.47 -12.48
C LEU A 200 -1.13 6.62 -12.84
N ILE A 201 0.17 6.49 -12.54
CA ILE A 201 1.21 7.44 -12.98
C ILE A 201 1.25 7.54 -14.50
N GLY A 202 1.24 6.40 -15.20
CA GLY A 202 1.19 6.37 -16.66
C GLY A 202 0.00 7.16 -17.20
N LYS A 203 -1.20 6.92 -16.67
CA LYS A 203 -2.42 7.65 -17.06
C LYS A 203 -2.32 9.15 -16.79
N ALA A 204 -1.80 9.55 -15.63
CA ALA A 204 -1.58 10.97 -15.31
C ALA A 204 -0.62 11.64 -16.29
N LEU A 205 0.45 10.96 -16.67
CA LEU A 205 1.45 11.46 -17.62
C LEU A 205 0.92 11.55 -19.06
N GLU A 206 -0.04 10.69 -19.42
CA GLU A 206 -0.78 10.71 -20.69
C GLU A 206 -1.86 11.82 -20.73
N GLY A 207 -2.10 12.50 -19.59
CA GLY A 207 -3.08 13.57 -19.47
C GLY A 207 -4.51 13.08 -19.23
N ALA A 208 -4.68 11.83 -18.80
CA ALA A 208 -5.98 11.32 -18.40
C ALA A 208 -6.47 11.98 -17.11
N THR A 209 -7.77 12.25 -17.03
CA THR A 209 -8.41 12.63 -15.77
C THR A 209 -8.49 11.40 -14.86
N LEU A 210 -7.93 11.53 -13.66
CA LEU A 210 -7.99 10.49 -12.65
C LEU A 210 -9.06 10.80 -11.61
N GLU A 211 -9.60 9.74 -11.02
CA GLU A 211 -10.49 9.88 -9.88
C GLU A 211 -9.73 10.35 -8.63
N PRO A 212 -10.39 11.07 -7.72
CA PRO A 212 -9.75 11.56 -6.50
C PRO A 212 -9.40 10.44 -5.51
N LEU A 213 -10.00 9.27 -5.68
CA LEU A 213 -9.82 8.11 -4.82
C LEU A 213 -9.90 6.80 -5.61
N TYR A 214 -9.00 5.88 -5.32
CA TYR A 214 -9.02 4.49 -5.78
C TYR A 214 -8.87 3.55 -4.59
N LEU A 215 -9.71 2.50 -4.56
CA LEU A 215 -9.54 1.36 -3.67
C LEU A 215 -8.77 0.26 -4.41
N ALA A 216 -7.70 -0.25 -3.80
CA ALA A 216 -6.87 -1.28 -4.41
C ALA A 216 -6.74 -2.50 -3.47
N SER A 217 -7.37 -3.58 -3.88
CA SER A 217 -7.36 -4.89 -3.25
C SER A 217 -7.35 -5.96 -4.34
N ASP A 218 -6.85 -7.15 -4.04
CA ASP A 218 -7.04 -8.28 -4.96
C ASP A 218 -8.53 -8.53 -5.21
N THR A 219 -8.84 -9.33 -6.22
CA THR A 219 -10.23 -9.54 -6.67
C THR A 219 -11.00 -10.56 -5.83
N GLU A 220 -10.37 -11.14 -4.79
CA GLU A 220 -10.96 -12.18 -3.95
C GLU A 220 -10.94 -11.82 -2.46
N PRO A 221 -11.90 -11.00 -1.97
CA PRO A 221 -12.10 -10.84 -0.54
C PRO A 221 -12.44 -12.19 0.10
N ALA A 222 -11.52 -12.77 0.85
CA ALA A 222 -11.68 -14.14 1.37
C ALA A 222 -11.80 -14.17 2.90
N PRO A 223 -12.56 -15.14 3.47
CA PRO A 223 -12.51 -15.43 4.90
C PRO A 223 -11.08 -15.72 5.36
N LEU A 224 -10.65 -15.10 6.46
CA LEU A 224 -9.28 -15.31 6.98
C LEU A 224 -9.01 -16.79 7.28
N ASN A 225 -10.01 -17.51 7.81
CA ASN A 225 -9.88 -18.95 8.05
C ASN A 225 -9.60 -19.72 6.77
N GLU A 226 -10.29 -19.40 5.67
CA GLU A 226 -10.07 -20.03 4.36
C GLU A 226 -8.63 -19.84 3.87
N VAL A 227 -8.14 -18.61 3.95
CA VAL A 227 -6.76 -18.29 3.56
C VAL A 227 -5.75 -19.05 4.38
N MET A 228 -5.95 -19.12 5.71
CA MET A 228 -5.04 -19.83 6.60
C MET A 228 -5.13 -21.36 6.41
N THR A 229 -6.32 -21.90 6.15
CA THR A 229 -6.51 -23.33 5.81
C THR A 229 -5.78 -23.68 4.51
N TRP A 230 -5.90 -22.84 3.50
CA TRP A 230 -5.18 -23.03 2.25
C TRP A 230 -3.66 -23.00 2.46
N LEU A 231 -3.15 -22.03 3.23
CA LEU A 231 -1.73 -21.96 3.59
C LEU A 231 -1.26 -23.20 4.36
N ALA A 232 -2.05 -23.68 5.34
CA ALA A 232 -1.74 -24.90 6.09
C ALA A 232 -1.58 -26.11 5.17
N LYS A 233 -2.46 -26.23 4.17
CA LYS A 233 -2.37 -27.29 3.16
C LYS A 233 -1.08 -27.17 2.34
N GLN A 234 -0.71 -25.95 1.90
CA GLN A 234 0.53 -25.74 1.13
C GLN A 234 1.79 -26.07 1.96
N LEU A 235 1.79 -25.66 3.23
CA LEU A 235 2.89 -25.89 4.17
C LEU A 235 2.94 -27.32 4.70
N LYS A 236 1.90 -28.13 4.46
CA LYS A 236 1.71 -29.48 5.03
C LYS A 236 1.79 -29.47 6.57
N VAL A 237 1.11 -28.51 7.20
CA VAL A 237 1.05 -28.32 8.65
C VAL A 237 -0.38 -28.59 9.12
N GLU A 238 -0.51 -29.39 10.19
CA GLU A 238 -1.75 -29.54 10.92
C GLU A 238 -1.92 -28.37 11.89
N CYS A 239 -3.04 -27.66 11.81
CA CYS A 239 -3.34 -26.54 12.70
C CYS A 239 -4.21 -27.02 13.86
N THR A 240 -3.67 -26.95 15.05
CA THR A 240 -4.34 -27.42 16.30
C THR A 240 -4.74 -26.27 17.21
N GLU A 241 -4.16 -25.08 16.99
CA GLU A 241 -4.43 -23.88 17.80
C GLU A 241 -5.30 -22.88 17.04
N THR A 242 -6.43 -22.50 17.64
CA THR A 242 -7.28 -21.43 17.11
C THR A 242 -6.92 -20.11 17.75
N ILE A 243 -6.40 -19.20 16.94
CA ILE A 243 -6.04 -17.85 17.39
C ILE A 243 -7.23 -16.89 17.34
N GLN A 244 -7.29 -15.99 18.31
CA GLN A 244 -8.11 -14.80 18.18
C GLN A 244 -7.36 -13.80 17.29
N SER A 245 -7.76 -13.69 16.02
CA SER A 245 -7.13 -12.75 15.09
C SER A 245 -7.25 -11.33 15.63
N PRO A 246 -6.12 -10.55 15.64
CA PRO A 246 -6.20 -9.11 15.89
C PRO A 246 -7.16 -8.38 14.94
N LEU A 247 -7.45 -8.96 13.78
CA LEU A 247 -8.46 -8.46 12.83
C LEU A 247 -9.88 -8.50 13.38
N ARG A 248 -10.18 -9.33 14.42
CA ARG A 248 -11.49 -9.30 15.11
C ARG A 248 -11.80 -7.95 15.74
N ARG A 249 -10.79 -7.16 16.05
CA ARG A 249 -10.95 -5.79 16.55
C ARG A 249 -11.08 -4.77 15.42
N ARG A 250 -10.85 -5.18 14.18
CA ARG A 250 -10.96 -4.38 12.97
C ARG A 250 -12.21 -4.77 12.19
N ALA A 251 -12.65 -3.89 11.31
CA ALA A 251 -13.81 -4.12 10.49
C ALA A 251 -13.65 -5.38 9.60
N SER A 252 -14.68 -6.21 9.53
CA SER A 252 -14.82 -7.29 8.55
C SER A 252 -15.61 -6.74 7.38
N LYS A 253 -14.97 -6.55 6.24
CA LYS A 253 -15.56 -6.00 5.02
C LYS A 253 -14.99 -6.68 3.80
N ARG A 254 -15.64 -6.49 2.65
CA ARG A 254 -15.15 -6.97 1.35
C ARG A 254 -14.87 -5.77 0.46
N CYS A 255 -13.61 -5.58 0.08
CA CYS A 255 -13.18 -4.48 -0.76
C CYS A 255 -13.50 -4.78 -2.22
N ASP A 256 -14.14 -3.83 -2.89
CA ASP A 256 -14.41 -3.85 -4.32
C ASP A 256 -13.47 -2.85 -5.03
N SER A 257 -12.63 -3.37 -5.92
CA SER A 257 -11.66 -2.59 -6.70
C SER A 257 -12.11 -2.43 -8.17
N SER A 258 -13.41 -2.49 -8.43
CA SER A 258 -13.95 -2.41 -9.81
C SER A 258 -13.54 -1.13 -10.51
N LEU A 259 -13.56 0.02 -9.83
CA LEU A 259 -13.13 1.30 -10.40
C LEU A 259 -11.67 1.25 -10.91
N LEU A 260 -10.76 0.64 -10.13
CA LEU A 260 -9.37 0.45 -10.54
C LEU A 260 -9.25 -0.50 -11.73
N ILE A 261 -10.01 -1.60 -11.74
CA ILE A 261 -10.04 -2.56 -12.86
C ILE A 261 -10.59 -1.91 -14.13
N ASP A 262 -11.65 -1.12 -14.02
CA ASP A 262 -12.27 -0.38 -15.12
C ASP A 262 -11.34 0.70 -15.68
N SER A 263 -10.42 1.23 -14.84
CA SER A 263 -9.36 2.12 -15.32
C SER A 263 -8.37 1.43 -16.26
N GLY A 264 -8.41 0.10 -16.37
CA GLY A 264 -7.55 -0.71 -17.21
C GLY A 264 -6.46 -1.50 -16.46
N TYR A 265 -6.38 -1.37 -15.12
CA TYR A 265 -5.41 -2.15 -14.35
C TYR A 265 -5.74 -3.64 -14.36
N ARG A 266 -4.71 -4.48 -14.43
CA ARG A 266 -4.84 -5.94 -14.30
C ARG A 266 -3.89 -6.43 -13.24
N PHE A 267 -4.44 -7.04 -12.18
CA PHE A 267 -3.65 -7.58 -11.07
C PHE A 267 -2.72 -8.70 -11.57
N ARG A 268 -1.47 -8.67 -11.14
CA ARG A 268 -0.49 -9.76 -11.34
C ARG A 268 -0.84 -10.96 -10.49
N TYR A 269 -1.38 -10.68 -9.31
CA TYR A 269 -1.83 -11.66 -8.34
C TYR A 269 -3.30 -11.39 -7.99
N PRO A 270 -4.24 -11.81 -8.88
CA PRO A 270 -5.66 -11.47 -8.73
C PRO A 270 -6.31 -12.13 -7.52
N THR A 271 -5.74 -13.22 -6.99
CA THR A 271 -6.22 -13.91 -5.80
C THR A 271 -5.11 -14.12 -4.78
N PHE A 272 -5.49 -14.37 -3.53
CA PHE A 272 -4.50 -14.70 -2.49
C PHE A 272 -3.72 -15.99 -2.83
N ARG A 273 -4.30 -16.91 -3.60
CA ARG A 273 -3.65 -18.15 -4.00
C ARG A 273 -2.48 -17.88 -4.93
N ASP A 274 -2.69 -16.99 -5.90
CA ASP A 274 -1.63 -16.60 -6.84
C ASP A 274 -0.47 -15.96 -6.11
N GLY A 275 -0.74 -14.96 -5.28
CA GLY A 275 0.29 -14.22 -4.57
C GLY A 275 1.00 -15.05 -3.50
N TYR A 276 0.28 -15.80 -2.67
CA TYR A 276 0.94 -16.66 -1.68
C TYR A 276 1.71 -17.81 -2.32
N THR A 277 1.28 -18.32 -3.49
CA THR A 277 2.08 -19.32 -4.24
C THR A 277 3.46 -18.77 -4.59
N GLN A 278 3.53 -17.53 -5.07
CA GLN A 278 4.80 -16.85 -5.35
C GLN A 278 5.63 -16.66 -4.08
N VAL A 279 5.01 -16.14 -3.00
CA VAL A 279 5.72 -15.88 -1.73
C VAL A 279 6.27 -17.17 -1.12
N LEU A 280 5.50 -18.26 -1.16
CA LEU A 280 5.94 -19.56 -0.64
C LEU A 280 7.11 -20.14 -1.44
N LYS A 281 7.10 -19.99 -2.77
CA LYS A 281 8.18 -20.46 -3.65
C LYS A 281 9.47 -19.65 -3.43
N GLU A 282 9.40 -18.33 -3.50
CA GLU A 282 10.57 -17.45 -3.40
C GLU A 282 11.10 -17.34 -1.97
N GLY A 283 10.23 -17.43 -0.98
CA GLY A 283 10.60 -17.37 0.45
C GLY A 283 11.19 -18.66 1.00
N GLY A 284 11.28 -19.72 0.20
CA GLY A 284 11.82 -21.01 0.65
C GLY A 284 10.97 -21.73 1.69
N PHE A 285 9.66 -21.40 1.78
CA PHE A 285 8.75 -22.03 2.75
C PHE A 285 8.30 -23.42 2.32
N LEU A 286 8.37 -23.76 1.05
CA LEU A 286 8.05 -25.09 0.53
C LEU A 286 9.26 -26.00 0.71
N LYS A 287 9.09 -27.13 1.40
CA LYS A 287 10.10 -28.16 1.48
C LYS A 287 10.40 -28.68 0.07
N ALA A 288 11.70 -28.75 -0.30
CA ALA A 288 12.13 -29.30 -1.56
C ALA A 288 11.51 -30.71 -1.76
N GLY A 289 10.72 -30.89 -2.82
CA GLY A 289 10.12 -32.19 -3.15
C GLY A 289 8.63 -32.22 -3.47
N VAL A 290 7.98 -31.06 -3.67
CA VAL A 290 6.55 -31.04 -4.06
C VAL A 290 6.35 -30.03 -5.16
N VAL A 291 6.58 -30.48 -6.38
CA VAL A 291 5.95 -29.95 -7.58
C VAL A 291 5.10 -31.09 -8.13
N GLU A 292 3.79 -31.05 -7.86
CA GLU A 292 2.77 -31.69 -8.66
C GLU A 292 1.90 -30.63 -9.30
#